data_966709d5e33c137055c456dd071765fd
#
_entry.id   966709d5e33c137055c456dd071765fd
#
_cell.length_a   1.000
_cell.length_b   1.000
_cell.length_c   1.000
_cell.angle_alpha   90.00
_cell.angle_beta   90.00
_cell.angle_gamma   90.00
#
_symmetry.space_group_name_H-M   'P 1'
#
loop_
_entity.id
_entity.type
_entity.pdbx_description
1 polymer ?
#
loop_
_entity_poly.entity_id
_entity_poly.type
_entity_poly.pdbx_seq_one_letter_code
_entity_poly.pdbx_strand_id
1 'polypeptide(L)'
;MSIIQLLPEHIANQIAAGEVIQRPASVVKELMENSIDAGAQFVQLHVKDAGKTLIQVVDDGDGMTPEDAVKCFQRHATSKLKSADDLFRLQTKGFRGEALASIASIAHVSMRTKKEDSDTGTLIEVEGNTIKTNEQIVCSKGTVFEVKNLFYNVPARRNFLKSESIEFGHIRDEFERVALAHPDIKFSLHHNGQETYQLQAGVLRMRVASIFGRNSNERLVPIEEQTNIVSIKGFLGKPDAAKKTRGEQFFFVNNRFFKDSYFHHAITKAFDGMISDKHYPSYCIYLDVDPAKIDVNIHPTKTEIKFEEDRFIYSILLSSVRQALGKYNIFPTLDFETETSFDVPSSFRKTDPVEPQIMVDPSFNPFQTQKSSGGTGNGFSKALKNEGFGQAMPSTTDWEQFYKIEEETSGQGMISTQTIGFQEENDVGNFLIHDRYVFSPTKSGLLVIDVKRAKWRILYTELIGRFIHQALDSQQMLFPIEKELSKIEMDLWLSHEKLLKQLGFQCEYQHETLFIHGVPTVISENSIDSCVDSLLSDLQDRDIDQGDVAHHLVRRLTQNASKDAVIRHPEEAQKLIEALFQCEEHTLAPNGKKIMHTLLLTDITSNF
;
A
#
# COMPACT_ATOMS: atom_id res chain seq x y z
N MET A 1 25.22 44.11 -26.15
CA MET A 1 24.39 44.22 -24.93
C MET A 1 24.44 42.89 -24.19
N SER A 2 24.64 42.91 -22.87
CA SER A 2 24.64 41.67 -22.08
C SER A 2 23.24 41.12 -22.04
N ILE A 3 23.09 39.84 -22.38
CA ILE A 3 21.80 39.10 -22.36
C ILE A 3 21.48 38.63 -20.93
N ILE A 4 22.50 38.43 -20.09
CA ILE A 4 22.36 37.97 -18.72
C ILE A 4 22.08 39.20 -17.83
N GLN A 5 20.98 39.16 -17.08
CA GLN A 5 20.57 40.18 -16.13
C GLN A 5 20.32 39.57 -14.75
N LEU A 6 20.60 40.32 -13.70
CA LEU A 6 20.23 39.95 -12.34
C LEU A 6 18.70 40.01 -12.18
N LEU A 7 18.11 38.94 -11.68
CA LEU A 7 16.69 38.92 -11.35
C LEU A 7 16.40 39.88 -10.19
N PRO A 8 15.25 40.57 -10.21
CA PRO A 8 14.76 41.28 -9.04
C PRO A 8 14.66 40.36 -7.82
N GLU A 9 15.03 40.86 -6.65
CA GLU A 9 15.14 40.08 -5.42
C GLU A 9 13.83 39.33 -5.08
N HIS A 10 12.66 39.94 -5.29
CA HIS A 10 11.37 39.32 -5.04
C HIS A 10 11.11 38.09 -5.95
N ILE A 11 11.54 38.15 -7.24
CA ILE A 11 11.42 37.01 -8.17
C ILE A 11 12.38 35.88 -7.78
N ALA A 12 13.63 36.24 -7.46
CA ALA A 12 14.62 35.29 -7.00
C ALA A 12 14.13 34.57 -5.72
N ASN A 13 13.48 35.30 -4.81
CA ASN A 13 12.89 34.76 -3.58
C ASN A 13 11.72 33.80 -3.86
N GLN A 14 10.84 34.13 -4.81
CA GLN A 14 9.74 33.22 -5.20
C GLN A 14 10.22 31.94 -5.88
N ILE A 15 11.27 32.03 -6.71
CA ILE A 15 11.87 30.84 -7.36
C ILE A 15 12.48 29.93 -6.30
N ALA A 16 13.31 30.46 -5.41
CA ALA A 16 13.94 29.68 -4.35
C ALA A 16 12.92 29.12 -3.33
N ALA A 17 11.90 29.91 -2.98
CA ALA A 17 10.78 29.40 -2.16
C ALA A 17 10.12 28.19 -2.81
N GLY A 18 10.13 28.14 -4.12
CA GLY A 18 9.56 27.06 -4.88
C GLY A 18 10.29 25.75 -4.82
N GLU A 19 11.55 25.78 -4.57
CA GLU A 19 12.36 24.56 -4.37
C GLU A 19 12.15 23.99 -2.97
N VAL A 20 11.88 24.84 -1.99
CA VAL A 20 11.71 24.45 -0.58
C VAL A 20 10.24 24.13 -0.27
N ILE A 21 9.31 24.99 -0.67
CA ILE A 21 7.88 24.86 -0.35
C ILE A 21 7.08 24.54 -1.62
N GLN A 22 6.80 23.27 -1.83
CA GLN A 22 6.05 22.79 -2.99
C GLN A 22 4.54 22.69 -2.72
N ARG A 23 4.15 22.45 -1.47
CA ARG A 23 2.74 22.24 -1.04
C ARG A 23 2.55 22.62 0.43
N PRO A 24 1.28 22.69 0.93
CA PRO A 24 0.98 23.01 2.32
C PRO A 24 1.68 22.09 3.34
N ALA A 25 1.80 20.80 3.04
CA ALA A 25 2.50 19.84 3.88
C ALA A 25 3.99 20.19 4.12
N SER A 26 4.66 20.84 3.16
CA SER A 26 6.04 21.30 3.34
C SER A 26 6.14 22.40 4.40
N VAL A 27 5.15 23.31 4.44
CA VAL A 27 5.06 24.35 5.48
C VAL A 27 4.88 23.72 6.86
N VAL A 28 3.94 22.77 6.96
CA VAL A 28 3.66 22.05 8.21
C VAL A 28 4.91 21.36 8.72
N LYS A 29 5.62 20.62 7.85
CA LYS A 29 6.87 19.94 8.22
C LYS A 29 7.89 20.91 8.79
N GLU A 30 8.22 21.98 8.07
CA GLU A 30 9.26 22.94 8.47
C GLU A 30 8.89 23.66 9.78
N LEU A 31 7.61 24.04 9.97
CA LEU A 31 7.19 24.71 11.21
C LEU A 31 7.20 23.76 12.41
N MET A 32 6.71 22.54 12.26
CA MET A 32 6.72 21.54 13.33
C MET A 32 8.16 21.14 13.71
N GLU A 33 9.05 20.94 12.73
CA GLU A 33 10.46 20.68 12.96
C GLU A 33 11.16 21.84 13.70
N ASN A 34 10.77 23.09 13.41
CA ASN A 34 11.28 24.25 14.11
C ASN A 34 10.80 24.31 15.57
N SER A 35 9.54 23.97 15.84
CA SER A 35 9.01 23.88 17.21
C SER A 35 9.74 22.81 18.04
N ILE A 36 10.08 21.65 17.44
CA ILE A 36 10.86 20.60 18.10
C ILE A 36 12.28 21.08 18.39
N ASP A 37 12.93 21.70 17.39
CA ASP A 37 14.29 22.25 17.55
C ASP A 37 14.33 23.40 18.60
N ALA A 38 13.18 24.05 18.88
CA ALA A 38 13.01 25.03 19.96
C ALA A 38 12.70 24.40 21.34
N GLY A 39 12.78 23.06 21.47
CA GLY A 39 12.57 22.35 22.73
C GLY A 39 11.12 22.24 23.19
N ALA A 40 10.15 22.38 22.27
CA ALA A 40 8.73 22.29 22.62
C ALA A 40 8.36 20.92 23.20
N GLN A 41 7.53 20.92 24.23
CA GLN A 41 6.91 19.73 24.84
C GLN A 41 5.48 19.53 24.35
N PHE A 42 4.88 20.56 23.79
CA PHE A 42 3.56 20.51 23.20
C PHE A 42 3.56 21.27 21.87
N VAL A 43 3.08 20.62 20.80
CA VAL A 43 2.90 21.21 19.47
C VAL A 43 1.48 20.99 19.01
N GLN A 44 0.78 22.07 18.67
CA GLN A 44 -0.57 22.04 18.17
C GLN A 44 -0.62 22.60 16.74
N LEU A 45 -1.22 21.82 15.83
CA LEU A 45 -1.39 22.18 14.43
C LEU A 45 -2.88 22.39 14.13
N HIS A 46 -3.23 23.59 13.63
CA HIS A 46 -4.56 23.91 13.11
C HIS A 46 -4.47 24.17 11.62
N VAL A 47 -5.34 23.52 10.86
CA VAL A 47 -5.40 23.63 9.40
C VAL A 47 -6.81 23.96 8.95
N LYS A 48 -6.95 24.93 8.03
CA LYS A 48 -8.22 25.23 7.34
C LYS A 48 -8.02 25.06 5.84
N ASP A 49 -9.05 24.48 5.18
CA ASP A 49 -9.07 24.25 3.72
C ASP A 49 -7.78 23.57 3.23
N ALA A 50 -7.38 22.50 3.95
CA ALA A 50 -6.16 21.75 3.67
C ALA A 50 -4.89 22.64 3.57
N GLY A 51 -4.83 23.70 4.36
CA GLY A 51 -3.69 24.62 4.42
C GLY A 51 -3.65 25.70 3.36
N LYS A 52 -4.66 25.80 2.51
CA LYS A 52 -4.79 26.88 1.52
C LYS A 52 -5.12 28.22 2.18
N THR A 53 -6.02 28.19 3.16
CA THR A 53 -6.48 29.39 3.88
C THR A 53 -5.67 29.65 5.14
N LEU A 54 -5.41 28.61 5.96
CA LEU A 54 -4.67 28.75 7.20
C LEU A 54 -3.89 27.49 7.55
N ILE A 55 -2.62 27.67 7.92
CA ILE A 55 -1.80 26.74 8.68
C ILE A 55 -1.33 27.49 9.93
N GLN A 56 -1.72 27.01 11.12
CA GLN A 56 -1.29 27.58 12.39
C GLN A 56 -0.59 26.50 13.20
N VAL A 57 0.63 26.79 13.64
CA VAL A 57 1.41 25.96 14.56
C VAL A 57 1.62 26.72 15.85
N VAL A 58 1.26 26.11 16.95
CA VAL A 58 1.41 26.64 18.31
C VAL A 58 2.34 25.72 19.08
N ASP A 59 3.38 26.27 19.67
CA ASP A 59 4.31 25.53 20.52
C ASP A 59 4.59 26.26 21.85
N ASP A 60 5.05 25.51 22.83
CA ASP A 60 5.48 25.95 24.16
C ASP A 60 7.01 25.98 24.31
N GLY A 61 7.73 26.02 23.18
CA GLY A 61 9.19 26.05 23.14
C GLY A 61 9.82 27.28 23.76
N ASP A 62 11.13 27.45 23.55
CA ASP A 62 11.92 28.53 24.17
C ASP A 62 11.50 29.95 23.75
N GLY A 63 10.78 30.08 22.62
CA GLY A 63 10.44 31.38 22.06
C GLY A 63 11.66 32.15 21.53
N MET A 64 11.45 33.39 21.10
CA MET A 64 12.49 34.25 20.52
C MET A 64 12.57 35.61 21.20
N THR A 65 13.76 36.22 21.21
CA THR A 65 13.94 37.65 21.55
C THR A 65 13.32 38.52 20.46
N PRO A 66 12.96 39.80 20.74
CA PRO A 66 12.47 40.72 19.70
C PRO A 66 13.41 40.84 18.51
N GLU A 67 14.72 40.80 18.75
CA GLU A 67 15.73 40.87 17.72
C GLU A 67 15.81 39.60 16.85
N ASP A 68 15.76 38.42 17.49
CA ASP A 68 15.76 37.14 16.78
C ASP A 68 14.45 36.93 16.01
N ALA A 69 13.34 37.41 16.52
CA ALA A 69 12.03 37.38 15.89
C ALA A 69 12.01 38.11 14.53
N VAL A 70 12.75 39.23 14.44
CA VAL A 70 12.96 39.96 13.16
C VAL A 70 13.92 39.20 12.24
N LYS A 71 15.05 38.70 12.80
CA LYS A 71 16.09 38.04 12.02
C LYS A 71 15.66 36.71 11.44
N CYS A 72 14.74 35.97 12.09
CA CYS A 72 14.33 34.63 11.64
C CYS A 72 13.69 34.61 10.24
N PHE A 73 13.20 35.74 9.74
CA PHE A 73 12.65 35.88 8.38
C PHE A 73 13.73 36.30 7.35
N GLN A 74 14.97 36.54 7.79
CA GLN A 74 16.07 36.80 6.86
C GLN A 74 16.64 35.50 6.32
N ARG A 75 17.07 35.53 5.05
CA ARG A 75 17.74 34.35 4.45
C ARG A 75 19.08 34.09 5.12
N HIS A 76 19.41 32.81 5.25
CA HIS A 76 20.63 32.32 5.87
C HIS A 76 20.78 32.68 7.35
N ALA A 77 19.68 33.12 7.99
CA ALA A 77 19.65 33.33 9.43
C ALA A 77 19.30 32.02 10.14
N THR A 78 20.23 31.49 10.89
CA THR A 78 20.04 30.23 11.66
C THR A 78 20.76 30.31 13.00
N SER A 79 20.14 29.77 14.03
CA SER A 79 20.77 29.56 15.34
C SER A 79 21.45 28.18 15.45
N LYS A 80 21.29 27.34 14.42
CA LYS A 80 21.57 25.89 14.49
C LYS A 80 22.96 25.52 13.96
N LEU A 81 23.60 26.37 13.19
CA LEU A 81 24.97 26.21 12.66
C LEU A 81 25.84 27.39 13.07
N LYS A 82 27.01 27.09 13.61
CA LYS A 82 28.02 28.10 13.97
C LYS A 82 29.32 27.91 13.20
N SER A 83 29.61 26.73 12.71
CA SER A 83 30.84 26.37 11.99
C SER A 83 30.54 25.41 10.82
N ALA A 84 31.52 25.30 9.89
CA ALA A 84 31.43 24.36 8.78
C ALA A 84 31.44 22.89 9.26
N ASP A 85 32.08 22.61 10.39
CA ASP A 85 32.13 21.26 10.97
C ASP A 85 30.77 20.77 11.49
N ASP A 86 29.87 21.69 11.87
CA ASP A 86 28.52 21.37 12.31
C ASP A 86 27.69 20.74 11.17
N LEU A 87 28.02 20.98 9.89
CA LEU A 87 27.40 20.39 8.72
C LEU A 87 27.59 18.86 8.65
N PHE A 88 28.68 18.35 9.23
CA PHE A 88 28.97 16.92 9.25
C PHE A 88 28.42 16.20 10.48
N ARG A 89 27.87 16.95 11.45
CA ARG A 89 27.30 16.41 12.71
C ARG A 89 25.91 16.96 12.98
N LEU A 90 25.07 17.02 11.93
CA LEU A 90 23.72 17.57 12.02
C LEU A 90 22.85 16.80 13.02
N GLN A 91 22.61 17.37 14.19
CA GLN A 91 21.65 16.87 15.18
C GLN A 91 20.28 17.54 15.06
N THR A 92 20.22 18.75 14.52
CA THR A 92 18.97 19.52 14.35
C THR A 92 18.25 19.14 13.05
N LYS A 93 16.92 19.28 13.03
CA LYS A 93 16.07 18.98 11.85
C LYS A 93 16.29 20.00 10.73
N GLY A 94 16.31 21.30 11.06
CA GLY A 94 16.59 22.40 10.14
C GLY A 94 18.00 22.96 10.31
N PHE A 95 18.65 23.42 9.25
CA PHE A 95 19.99 24.03 9.31
C PHE A 95 20.22 25.17 8.29
N ARG A 96 19.46 25.26 7.20
CA ARG A 96 19.73 26.20 6.08
C ARG A 96 19.30 27.63 6.37
N GLY A 97 18.44 27.90 7.33
CA GLY A 97 17.92 29.25 7.63
C GLY A 97 17.12 29.87 6.47
N GLU A 98 16.43 29.05 5.66
CA GLU A 98 15.72 29.53 4.47
C GLU A 98 14.22 29.28 4.52
N ALA A 99 13.73 28.38 5.39
CA ALA A 99 12.34 27.94 5.40
C ALA A 99 11.36 29.08 5.71
N LEU A 100 11.59 29.85 6.78
CA LEU A 100 10.70 30.97 7.18
C LEU A 100 10.71 32.10 6.15
N ALA A 101 11.88 32.47 5.61
CA ALA A 101 12.00 33.44 4.54
C ALA A 101 11.26 33.00 3.26
N SER A 102 11.35 31.70 2.92
CA SER A 102 10.64 31.12 1.79
C SER A 102 9.13 31.14 1.99
N ILE A 103 8.63 30.76 3.18
CA ILE A 103 7.20 30.80 3.52
C ILE A 103 6.67 32.24 3.45
N ALA A 104 7.39 33.21 4.04
CA ALA A 104 7.00 34.62 4.05
C ALA A 104 6.96 35.25 2.65
N SER A 105 7.75 34.73 1.69
CA SER A 105 7.73 35.22 0.31
C SER A 105 6.48 34.81 -0.49
N ILE A 106 5.76 33.75 -0.07
CA ILE A 106 4.63 33.16 -0.81
C ILE A 106 3.33 33.10 -0.01
N ALA A 107 3.33 33.60 1.22
CA ALA A 107 2.16 33.62 2.11
C ALA A 107 2.17 34.88 2.98
N HIS A 108 1.03 35.16 3.63
CA HIS A 108 0.96 36.14 4.71
C HIS A 108 1.28 35.42 6.02
N VAL A 109 2.33 35.83 6.71
CA VAL A 109 2.80 35.19 7.94
C VAL A 109 2.61 36.13 9.11
N SER A 110 1.94 35.66 10.17
CA SER A 110 1.87 36.31 11.47
C SER A 110 2.55 35.42 12.49
N MET A 111 3.45 35.97 13.27
CA MET A 111 4.18 35.27 14.32
C MET A 111 4.03 36.00 15.65
N ARG A 112 3.68 35.27 16.67
CA ARG A 112 3.70 35.74 18.08
C ARG A 112 4.67 34.86 18.84
N THR A 113 5.63 35.47 19.52
CA THR A 113 6.64 34.73 20.27
C THR A 113 7.01 35.42 21.56
N LYS A 114 7.32 34.63 22.58
CA LYS A 114 7.74 35.12 23.89
C LYS A 114 8.72 34.14 24.54
N LYS A 115 9.82 34.64 25.07
CA LYS A 115 10.72 33.89 25.96
C LYS A 115 10.18 33.84 27.38
N GLU A 116 10.60 32.82 28.14
CA GLU A 116 10.18 32.65 29.54
C GLU A 116 10.55 33.85 30.43
N ASP A 117 11.76 34.40 30.21
CA ASP A 117 12.31 35.48 31.02
C ASP A 117 11.82 36.88 30.60
N SER A 118 10.91 36.99 29.62
CA SER A 118 10.40 38.25 29.10
C SER A 118 9.00 38.55 29.64
N ASP A 119 8.73 39.80 30.03
CA ASP A 119 7.40 40.24 30.44
C ASP A 119 6.43 40.34 29.29
N THR A 120 6.92 40.79 28.13
CA THR A 120 6.10 40.96 26.92
C THR A 120 6.62 40.08 25.79
N GLY A 121 5.75 39.65 24.91
CA GLY A 121 6.07 38.98 23.66
C GLY A 121 6.10 39.96 22.48
N THR A 122 6.44 39.44 21.31
CA THR A 122 6.57 40.19 20.05
C THR A 122 5.60 39.63 19.02
N LEU A 123 4.84 40.51 18.37
CA LEU A 123 4.05 40.23 17.16
C LEU A 123 4.78 40.74 15.95
N ILE A 124 4.98 39.87 14.98
CA ILE A 124 5.52 40.24 13.68
C ILE A 124 4.59 39.75 12.58
N GLU A 125 4.24 40.67 11.68
CA GLU A 125 3.47 40.33 10.48
C GLU A 125 4.35 40.61 9.24
N VAL A 126 4.44 39.60 8.36
CA VAL A 126 5.26 39.64 7.16
C VAL A 126 4.42 39.36 5.93
N GLU A 127 4.57 40.16 4.91
CA GLU A 127 3.95 39.97 3.61
C GLU A 127 4.98 40.23 2.50
N GLY A 128 5.20 39.28 1.61
CA GLY A 128 6.14 39.38 0.51
C GLY A 128 7.59 39.72 0.97
N ASN A 129 8.03 39.11 2.09
CA ASN A 129 9.30 39.37 2.77
C ASN A 129 9.47 40.79 3.36
N THR A 130 8.38 41.56 3.45
CA THR A 130 8.41 42.89 4.09
C THR A 130 7.68 42.79 5.43
N ILE A 131 8.33 43.20 6.50
CA ILE A 131 7.71 43.32 7.83
C ILE A 131 6.74 44.50 7.79
N LYS A 132 5.46 44.22 8.04
CA LYS A 132 4.37 45.18 8.09
C LYS A 132 4.14 45.69 9.50
N THR A 133 4.17 44.76 10.46
CA THR A 133 3.90 45.02 11.87
C THR A 133 5.04 44.46 12.71
N ASN A 134 5.49 45.21 13.70
CA ASN A 134 6.44 44.77 14.73
C ASN A 134 6.05 45.46 16.05
N GLU A 135 5.29 44.74 16.89
CA GLU A 135 4.68 45.31 18.10
C GLU A 135 4.94 44.42 19.30
N GLN A 136 4.99 45.02 20.48
CA GLN A 136 5.00 44.28 21.73
C GLN A 136 3.57 43.93 22.12
N ILE A 137 3.36 42.64 22.49
CA ILE A 137 2.06 42.12 22.87
C ILE A 137 2.15 41.29 24.15
N VAL A 138 1.01 41.06 24.78
CA VAL A 138 0.89 40.09 25.87
C VAL A 138 0.54 38.73 25.28
N CYS A 139 1.42 37.74 25.44
CA CYS A 139 1.17 36.37 25.01
C CYS A 139 1.83 35.36 25.97
N SER A 140 1.47 34.07 25.83
CA SER A 140 2.10 32.97 26.56
C SER A 140 3.53 32.72 26.06
N LYS A 141 4.35 32.02 26.84
CA LYS A 141 5.65 31.47 26.42
C LYS A 141 5.49 30.58 25.20
N GLY A 142 6.49 30.56 24.33
CA GLY A 142 6.54 29.74 23.12
C GLY A 142 6.34 30.55 21.86
N THR A 143 5.92 29.90 20.78
CA THR A 143 5.72 30.55 19.48
C THR A 143 4.41 30.11 18.83
N VAL A 144 3.73 31.06 18.21
CA VAL A 144 2.55 30.84 17.38
C VAL A 144 2.86 31.36 15.97
N PHE A 145 2.93 30.48 15.00
CA PHE A 145 3.01 30.83 13.59
C PHE A 145 1.65 30.67 12.92
N GLU A 146 1.18 31.67 12.22
CA GLU A 146 0.00 31.65 11.36
C GLU A 146 0.42 31.95 9.92
N VAL A 147 0.26 30.98 9.03
CA VAL A 147 0.52 31.10 7.59
C VAL A 147 -0.82 31.14 6.88
N LYS A 148 -1.15 32.30 6.30
CA LYS A 148 -2.44 32.56 5.64
C LYS A 148 -2.26 32.72 4.14
N ASN A 149 -3.28 32.31 3.38
CA ASN A 149 -3.37 32.51 1.93
C ASN A 149 -2.11 32.00 1.18
N LEU A 150 -1.70 30.78 1.46
CA LEU A 150 -0.51 30.16 0.84
C LEU A 150 -0.60 30.24 -0.69
N PHE A 151 0.49 30.65 -1.35
CA PHE A 151 0.60 30.88 -2.79
C PHE A 151 -0.26 32.04 -3.34
N TYR A 152 -0.62 33.05 -2.51
CA TYR A 152 -1.45 34.17 -2.95
C TYR A 152 -0.84 34.92 -4.14
N ASN A 153 0.47 35.02 -4.20
CA ASN A 153 1.24 35.73 -5.23
C ASN A 153 1.89 34.79 -6.28
N VAL A 154 1.55 33.49 -6.25
CA VAL A 154 2.03 32.46 -7.20
C VAL A 154 0.84 31.67 -7.76
N PRO A 155 -0.02 32.27 -8.61
CA PRO A 155 -1.27 31.67 -9.06
C PRO A 155 -1.08 30.30 -9.73
N ALA A 156 -0.02 30.13 -10.51
CA ALA A 156 0.28 28.85 -11.15
C ALA A 156 0.36 27.71 -10.12
N ARG A 157 1.09 27.91 -9.00
CA ARG A 157 1.18 26.88 -7.95
C ARG A 157 -0.13 26.64 -7.23
N ARG A 158 -0.89 27.70 -6.97
CA ARG A 158 -2.20 27.57 -6.34
C ARG A 158 -3.13 26.71 -7.18
N ASN A 159 -3.06 26.82 -8.51
CA ASN A 159 -3.85 26.01 -9.44
C ASN A 159 -3.34 24.55 -9.55
N PHE A 160 -2.09 24.28 -9.23
CA PHE A 160 -1.52 22.92 -9.20
C PHE A 160 -1.80 22.17 -7.90
N LEU A 161 -2.36 22.82 -6.86
CA LEU A 161 -2.78 22.13 -5.65
C LEU A 161 -3.93 21.19 -5.98
N LYS A 162 -3.81 19.96 -5.52
CA LYS A 162 -4.83 18.93 -5.67
C LYS A 162 -6.05 19.23 -4.78
N SER A 163 -6.98 18.29 -4.70
CA SER A 163 -8.17 18.43 -3.84
C SER A 163 -7.80 18.63 -2.37
N GLU A 164 -8.74 19.17 -1.60
CA GLU A 164 -8.56 19.36 -0.16
C GLU A 164 -8.28 18.05 0.56
N SER A 165 -8.94 16.97 0.18
CA SER A 165 -8.73 15.65 0.75
C SER A 165 -7.29 15.15 0.50
N ILE A 166 -6.76 15.34 -0.71
CA ILE A 166 -5.40 14.92 -1.07
C ILE A 166 -4.35 15.79 -0.36
N GLU A 167 -4.53 17.13 -0.36
CA GLU A 167 -3.57 18.02 0.31
C GLU A 167 -3.59 17.83 1.83
N PHE A 168 -4.77 17.62 2.42
CA PHE A 168 -4.87 17.28 3.85
C PHE A 168 -4.23 15.92 4.15
N GLY A 169 -4.40 14.92 3.27
CA GLY A 169 -3.68 13.65 3.37
C GLY A 169 -2.17 13.82 3.44
N HIS A 170 -1.59 14.71 2.63
CA HIS A 170 -0.16 15.02 2.70
C HIS A 170 0.25 15.72 4.01
N ILE A 171 -0.60 16.65 4.52
CA ILE A 171 -0.37 17.31 5.80
C ILE A 171 -0.36 16.28 6.94
N ARG A 172 -1.34 15.37 6.94
CA ARG A 172 -1.43 14.30 7.92
C ARG A 172 -0.21 13.39 7.89
N ASP A 173 0.25 12.97 6.71
CA ASP A 173 1.45 12.14 6.58
C ASP A 173 2.68 12.82 7.21
N GLU A 174 2.88 14.14 6.98
CA GLU A 174 4.00 14.85 7.59
C GLU A 174 3.82 14.99 9.11
N PHE A 175 2.60 15.26 9.58
CA PHE A 175 2.28 15.28 11.00
C PHE A 175 2.59 13.93 11.68
N GLU A 176 2.15 12.81 11.09
CA GLU A 176 2.39 11.46 11.60
C GLU A 176 3.89 11.14 11.65
N ARG A 177 4.65 11.49 10.60
CA ARG A 177 6.11 11.31 10.55
C ARG A 177 6.81 12.04 11.66
N VAL A 178 6.44 13.30 11.89
CA VAL A 178 7.02 14.12 12.96
C VAL A 178 6.62 13.57 14.33
N ALA A 179 5.36 13.21 14.51
CA ALA A 179 4.85 12.69 15.77
C ALA A 179 5.41 11.30 16.13
N LEU A 180 5.67 10.43 15.14
CA LEU A 180 6.34 9.14 15.34
C LEU A 180 7.81 9.32 15.71
N ALA A 181 8.50 10.30 15.13
CA ALA A 181 9.90 10.58 15.45
C ALA A 181 10.10 11.08 16.89
N HIS A 182 9.06 11.65 17.52
CA HIS A 182 9.11 12.30 18.83
C HIS A 182 7.97 11.84 19.73
N PRO A 183 8.01 10.59 20.26
CA PRO A 183 6.96 10.07 21.13
C PRO A 183 6.88 10.78 22.49
N ASP A 184 7.95 11.43 22.92
CA ASP A 184 8.10 12.22 24.15
C ASP A 184 7.38 13.58 24.11
N ILE A 185 6.99 14.07 22.94
CA ILE A 185 6.30 15.35 22.76
C ILE A 185 4.80 15.11 22.58
N LYS A 186 3.96 15.96 23.17
CA LYS A 186 2.51 15.96 22.96
C LYS A 186 2.17 16.68 21.67
N PHE A 187 1.34 16.05 20.81
CA PHE A 187 0.88 16.63 19.55
C PHE A 187 -0.63 16.66 19.47
N SER A 188 -1.19 17.70 18.82
CA SER A 188 -2.59 17.71 18.40
C SER A 188 -2.74 18.27 16.98
N LEU A 189 -3.68 17.73 16.22
CA LEU A 189 -4.03 18.17 14.87
C LEU A 189 -5.53 18.46 14.79
N HIS A 190 -5.86 19.67 14.33
CA HIS A 190 -7.24 20.10 14.09
C HIS A 190 -7.39 20.48 12.62
N HIS A 191 -8.42 19.94 11.97
CA HIS A 191 -8.77 20.28 10.59
C HIS A 191 -10.18 20.83 10.52
N ASN A 192 -10.33 22.04 9.97
CA ASN A 192 -11.61 22.75 9.87
C ASN A 192 -12.40 22.82 11.20
N GLY A 193 -11.68 22.93 12.32
CA GLY A 193 -12.25 23.00 13.68
C GLY A 193 -12.54 21.64 14.33
N GLN A 194 -12.36 20.54 13.62
CA GLN A 194 -12.48 19.19 14.18
C GLN A 194 -11.12 18.67 14.63
N GLU A 195 -11.08 17.99 15.78
CA GLU A 195 -9.88 17.31 16.27
C GLU A 195 -9.67 15.99 15.53
N THR A 196 -8.58 15.91 14.77
CA THR A 196 -8.20 14.68 14.04
C THR A 196 -7.28 13.80 14.87
N TYR A 197 -6.30 14.40 15.55
CA TYR A 197 -5.36 13.69 16.41
C TYR A 197 -5.18 14.40 17.74
N GLN A 198 -5.11 13.61 18.83
CA GLN A 198 -4.62 14.02 20.12
C GLN A 198 -3.66 12.97 20.69
N LEU A 199 -2.36 13.20 20.49
CA LEU A 199 -1.30 12.27 20.84
C LEU A 199 -0.60 12.73 22.11
N GLN A 200 -0.74 11.96 23.19
CA GLN A 200 -0.07 12.26 24.46
C GLN A 200 1.42 11.90 24.40
N ALA A 201 2.25 12.63 25.15
CA ALA A 201 3.64 12.24 25.38
C ALA A 201 3.70 10.89 26.09
N GLY A 202 4.62 10.00 25.69
CA GLY A 202 4.72 8.68 26.30
C GLY A 202 5.68 7.74 25.58
N VAL A 203 5.48 6.45 25.82
CA VAL A 203 6.33 5.42 25.22
C VAL A 203 6.03 5.22 23.74
N LEU A 204 7.06 4.84 22.98
CA LEU A 204 6.96 4.65 21.53
C LEU A 204 5.81 3.71 21.11
N ARG A 205 5.61 2.60 21.83
CA ARG A 205 4.54 1.62 21.51
C ARG A 205 3.15 2.28 21.51
N MET A 206 2.86 3.11 22.51
CA MET A 206 1.58 3.82 22.59
C MET A 206 1.42 4.84 21.47
N ARG A 207 2.51 5.52 21.09
CA ARG A 207 2.50 6.46 19.97
C ARG A 207 2.20 5.76 18.64
N VAL A 208 2.87 4.64 18.34
CA VAL A 208 2.64 3.83 17.15
C VAL A 208 1.20 3.29 17.13
N ALA A 209 0.71 2.74 18.25
CA ALA A 209 -0.66 2.26 18.36
C ALA A 209 -1.71 3.37 18.18
N SER A 210 -1.44 4.59 18.65
CA SER A 210 -2.35 5.73 18.48
C SER A 210 -2.44 6.22 17.03
N ILE A 211 -1.40 6.00 16.22
CA ILE A 211 -1.37 6.38 14.81
C ILE A 211 -1.90 5.25 13.93
N PHE A 212 -1.53 3.99 14.18
CA PHE A 212 -1.98 2.83 13.40
C PHE A 212 -3.42 2.37 13.74
N GLY A 213 -4.03 2.94 14.81
CA GLY A 213 -5.36 2.59 15.30
C GLY A 213 -5.32 1.78 16.59
N ARG A 214 -6.42 1.85 17.38
CA ARG A 214 -6.47 1.30 18.77
C ARG A 214 -6.22 -0.20 18.84
N ASN A 215 -6.70 -0.95 17.86
CA ASN A 215 -6.53 -2.42 17.82
C ASN A 215 -5.14 -2.86 17.37
N SER A 216 -4.32 -1.93 16.89
CA SER A 216 -2.95 -2.23 16.46
C SER A 216 -2.03 -2.63 17.63
N ASN A 217 -2.34 -2.24 18.87
CA ASN A 217 -1.47 -2.52 20.01
C ASN A 217 -1.22 -4.03 20.24
N GLU A 218 -2.22 -4.88 20.04
CA GLU A 218 -2.10 -6.35 20.17
C GLU A 218 -1.45 -7.00 18.94
N ARG A 219 -1.47 -6.29 17.83
CA ARG A 219 -0.92 -6.74 16.55
C ARG A 219 0.51 -6.27 16.31
N LEU A 220 1.09 -5.47 17.23
CA LEU A 220 2.45 -4.97 17.13
C LEU A 220 3.45 -5.94 17.76
N VAL A 221 4.41 -6.39 16.95
CA VAL A 221 5.57 -7.21 17.35
C VAL A 221 6.76 -6.27 17.54
N PRO A 222 7.37 -6.20 18.72
CA PRO A 222 8.56 -5.38 18.94
C PRO A 222 9.76 -6.00 18.23
N ILE A 223 10.60 -5.15 17.68
CA ILE A 223 11.92 -5.49 17.15
C ILE A 223 12.97 -4.67 17.89
N GLU A 224 14.02 -5.34 18.35
CA GLU A 224 15.17 -4.72 19.00
C GLU A 224 16.41 -5.54 18.69
N GLU A 225 17.42 -4.89 18.10
CA GLU A 225 18.71 -5.50 17.77
C GLU A 225 19.79 -4.44 17.93
N GLN A 226 20.88 -4.80 18.56
CA GLN A 226 22.00 -3.89 18.78
C GLN A 226 23.28 -4.51 18.22
N THR A 227 23.90 -3.81 17.27
CA THR A 227 25.17 -4.20 16.64
C THR A 227 26.15 -3.03 16.67
N ASN A 228 27.37 -3.26 16.27
CA ASN A 228 28.41 -2.21 16.17
C ASN A 228 28.18 -1.25 14.99
N ILE A 229 27.30 -1.61 14.04
CA ILE A 229 27.02 -0.85 12.82
C ILE A 229 25.74 -0.02 12.99
N VAL A 230 24.70 -0.63 13.53
CA VAL A 230 23.37 -0.04 13.67
C VAL A 230 22.66 -0.60 14.91
N SER A 231 21.95 0.25 15.62
CA SER A 231 20.95 -0.17 16.59
C SER A 231 19.56 -0.04 15.96
N ILE A 232 18.80 -1.14 15.95
CA ILE A 232 17.47 -1.23 15.36
C ILE A 232 16.48 -1.38 16.49
N LYS A 233 15.44 -0.55 16.50
CA LYS A 233 14.30 -0.69 17.41
C LYS A 233 13.01 -0.30 16.73
N GLY A 234 11.87 -0.81 17.19
CA GLY A 234 10.59 -0.45 16.61
C GLY A 234 9.55 -1.53 16.70
N PHE A 235 8.61 -1.49 15.78
CA PHE A 235 7.46 -2.38 15.75
C PHE A 235 7.14 -2.84 14.33
N LEU A 236 6.73 -4.09 14.23
CA LEU A 236 6.23 -4.74 13.02
C LEU A 236 4.76 -5.09 13.26
N GLY A 237 3.90 -4.96 12.25
CA GLY A 237 2.58 -5.55 12.29
C GLY A 237 2.66 -7.07 12.09
N LYS A 238 1.80 -7.84 12.77
CA LYS A 238 1.64 -9.27 12.49
C LYS A 238 1.21 -9.49 11.03
N PRO A 239 1.49 -10.65 10.42
CA PRO A 239 1.08 -10.94 9.05
C PRO A 239 -0.43 -10.84 8.78
N ASP A 240 -1.26 -11.19 9.75
CA ASP A 240 -2.73 -11.06 9.70
C ASP A 240 -3.21 -9.61 9.67
N ALA A 241 -2.37 -8.67 10.14
CA ALA A 241 -2.64 -7.23 10.11
C ALA A 241 -2.11 -6.54 8.82
N ALA A 242 -1.54 -7.31 7.87
CA ALA A 242 -1.03 -6.75 6.63
C ALA A 242 -2.16 -6.14 5.78
N LYS A 243 -1.95 -4.92 5.29
CA LYS A 243 -2.95 -4.14 4.55
C LYS A 243 -2.76 -4.25 3.05
N LYS A 244 -3.85 -4.15 2.29
CA LYS A 244 -3.80 -4.04 0.82
C LYS A 244 -3.27 -2.69 0.35
N THR A 245 -3.32 -1.69 1.22
CA THR A 245 -2.90 -0.32 0.95
C THR A 245 -1.54 -0.04 1.57
N ARG A 246 -0.76 0.83 0.94
CA ARG A 246 0.46 1.40 1.52
C ARG A 246 0.06 2.57 2.42
N GLY A 247 0.88 2.88 3.44
CA GLY A 247 0.66 4.04 4.33
C GLY A 247 1.29 3.86 5.71
N GLU A 248 1.43 2.61 6.17
CA GLU A 248 1.99 2.31 7.50
C GLU A 248 3.42 1.75 7.41
N GLN A 249 4.24 2.34 6.55
CA GLN A 249 5.64 1.96 6.34
C GLN A 249 6.55 3.13 6.72
N PHE A 250 7.12 3.08 7.94
CA PHE A 250 7.93 4.17 8.45
C PHE A 250 9.34 3.69 8.82
N PHE A 251 10.32 4.38 8.24
CA PHE A 251 11.71 4.28 8.64
C PHE A 251 12.19 5.60 9.23
N PHE A 252 12.91 5.50 10.31
CA PHE A 252 13.60 6.64 10.94
C PHE A 252 15.08 6.32 11.14
N VAL A 253 15.95 7.27 10.86
CA VAL A 253 17.35 7.24 11.23
C VAL A 253 17.67 8.47 12.09
N ASN A 254 18.21 8.25 13.27
CA ASN A 254 18.53 9.34 14.21
C ASN A 254 17.33 10.30 14.38
N ASN A 255 16.12 9.74 14.57
CA ASN A 255 14.83 10.44 14.67
C ASN A 255 14.39 11.22 13.41
N ARG A 256 15.01 11.00 12.26
CA ARG A 256 14.62 11.59 10.96
C ARG A 256 13.94 10.56 10.07
N PHE A 257 12.74 10.88 9.59
CA PHE A 257 12.04 10.04 8.62
C PHE A 257 12.81 9.97 7.29
N PHE A 258 12.90 8.77 6.73
CA PHE A 258 13.44 8.56 5.38
C PHE A 258 12.68 7.46 4.64
N LYS A 259 12.85 7.45 3.32
CA LYS A 259 12.32 6.42 2.43
C LYS A 259 13.48 5.71 1.77
N ASP A 260 13.45 4.38 1.82
CA ASP A 260 14.44 3.54 1.18
C ASP A 260 13.79 2.27 0.65
N SER A 261 13.84 2.09 -0.68
CA SER A 261 13.26 0.93 -1.35
C SER A 261 14.04 -0.35 -1.06
N TYR A 262 15.34 -0.25 -0.83
CA TYR A 262 16.21 -1.39 -0.53
C TYR A 262 15.90 -1.96 0.87
N PHE A 263 15.77 -1.11 1.88
CA PHE A 263 15.37 -1.54 3.22
C PHE A 263 13.91 -1.99 3.28
N HIS A 264 13.01 -1.35 2.50
CA HIS A 264 11.64 -1.84 2.35
C HIS A 264 11.62 -3.26 1.78
N HIS A 265 12.46 -3.56 0.79
CA HIS A 265 12.61 -4.91 0.24
C HIS A 265 13.10 -5.91 1.29
N ALA A 266 14.03 -5.53 2.19
CA ALA A 266 14.47 -6.41 3.28
C ALA A 266 13.31 -6.86 4.17
N ILE A 267 12.43 -5.90 4.55
CA ILE A 267 11.25 -6.23 5.36
C ILE A 267 10.27 -7.10 4.57
N THR A 268 9.91 -6.70 3.35
CA THR A 268 8.99 -7.48 2.51
C THR A 268 9.49 -8.91 2.33
N LYS A 269 10.80 -9.09 2.09
CA LYS A 269 11.42 -10.41 1.98
C LYS A 269 11.40 -11.21 3.29
N ALA A 270 11.39 -10.55 4.45
CA ALA A 270 11.24 -11.23 5.73
C ALA A 270 9.81 -11.78 5.93
N PHE A 271 8.80 -11.13 5.35
CA PHE A 271 7.41 -11.55 5.36
C PHE A 271 7.03 -12.51 4.22
N ASP A 272 8.01 -12.91 3.39
CA ASP A 272 7.78 -13.78 2.24
C ASP A 272 7.15 -15.12 2.69
N GLY A 273 6.07 -15.53 2.00
CA GLY A 273 5.28 -16.71 2.37
C GLY A 273 4.34 -16.55 3.58
N MET A 274 4.35 -15.40 4.29
CA MET A 274 3.46 -15.14 5.44
C MET A 274 2.31 -14.20 5.08
N ILE A 275 2.47 -13.37 4.06
CA ILE A 275 1.44 -12.43 3.56
C ILE A 275 1.19 -12.67 2.09
N SER A 276 -0.01 -12.36 1.62
CA SER A 276 -0.36 -12.47 0.19
C SER A 276 0.41 -11.42 -0.63
N ASP A 277 0.76 -11.74 -1.89
CA ASP A 277 1.51 -10.88 -2.83
C ASP A 277 0.94 -9.46 -3.03
N LYS A 278 -0.32 -9.25 -2.65
CA LYS A 278 -1.02 -7.95 -2.78
C LYS A 278 -1.16 -7.20 -1.45
N HIS A 279 -0.51 -7.69 -0.39
CA HIS A 279 -0.56 -7.04 0.92
C HIS A 279 0.80 -6.46 1.28
N TYR A 280 0.78 -5.40 2.06
CA TYR A 280 1.96 -4.69 2.53
C TYR A 280 2.07 -4.83 4.05
N PRO A 281 3.24 -5.20 4.58
CA PRO A 281 3.46 -5.24 6.02
C PRO A 281 3.43 -3.83 6.58
N SER A 282 2.82 -3.65 7.76
CA SER A 282 2.91 -2.42 8.55
C SER A 282 4.17 -2.45 9.40
N TYR A 283 4.93 -1.37 9.43
CA TYR A 283 6.11 -1.27 10.27
C TYR A 283 6.49 0.16 10.62
N CYS A 284 7.12 0.31 11.79
CA CYS A 284 7.70 1.55 12.27
C CYS A 284 9.06 1.24 12.87
N ILE A 285 10.14 1.48 12.11
CA ILE A 285 11.51 1.05 12.44
C ILE A 285 12.41 2.26 12.60
N TYR A 286 13.17 2.26 13.68
CA TYR A 286 14.14 3.28 14.04
C TYR A 286 15.54 2.67 13.95
N LEU A 287 16.39 3.32 13.17
CA LEU A 287 17.80 3.01 13.02
C LEU A 287 18.60 4.09 13.75
N ASP A 288 19.46 3.69 14.64
CA ASP A 288 20.42 4.57 15.29
C ASP A 288 21.81 4.23 14.73
N VAL A 289 22.38 5.17 13.98
CA VAL A 289 23.62 5.00 13.20
C VAL A 289 24.51 6.21 13.47
N ASP A 290 25.81 6.01 13.50
CA ASP A 290 26.79 7.10 13.63
C ASP A 290 26.55 8.17 12.54
N PRO A 291 26.26 9.43 12.91
CA PRO A 291 26.04 10.50 11.95
C PRO A 291 27.15 10.68 10.91
N ALA A 292 28.38 10.30 11.22
CA ALA A 292 29.51 10.36 10.29
C ALA A 292 29.43 9.32 9.15
N LYS A 293 28.60 8.25 9.32
CA LYS A 293 28.41 7.17 8.34
C LYS A 293 27.17 7.34 7.48
N ILE A 294 26.47 8.46 7.59
CA ILE A 294 25.27 8.74 6.80
C ILE A 294 25.37 10.09 6.10
N ASP A 295 24.94 10.14 4.84
CA ASP A 295 24.76 11.41 4.12
C ASP A 295 23.26 11.72 3.98
N VAL A 296 22.83 12.81 4.61
CA VAL A 296 21.43 13.29 4.63
C VAL A 296 21.19 14.35 3.57
N ASN A 297 22.26 14.97 3.02
CA ASN A 297 22.15 16.13 2.14
C ASN A 297 22.11 15.75 0.65
N ILE A 298 21.42 14.69 0.29
CA ILE A 298 21.32 14.20 -1.09
C ILE A 298 20.19 14.91 -1.85
N HIS A 299 19.04 15.12 -1.20
CA HIS A 299 17.86 15.71 -1.83
C HIS A 299 17.33 16.91 -1.01
N PRO A 300 16.73 17.94 -1.65
CA PRO A 300 16.16 19.09 -0.94
C PRO A 300 15.14 18.74 0.14
N THR A 301 14.33 17.69 -0.09
CA THR A 301 13.34 17.20 0.86
C THR A 301 13.93 16.41 2.03
N LYS A 302 15.22 16.03 1.96
CA LYS A 302 15.95 15.28 2.99
C LYS A 302 15.28 13.94 3.36
N THR A 303 14.49 13.35 2.46
CA THR A 303 13.80 12.06 2.67
C THR A 303 14.60 10.89 2.14
N GLU A 304 15.65 11.12 1.37
CA GLU A 304 16.58 10.11 0.87
C GLU A 304 17.91 10.24 1.63
N ILE A 305 18.40 9.14 2.14
CA ILE A 305 19.62 9.09 2.95
C ILE A 305 20.52 8.01 2.38
N LYS A 306 21.81 8.29 2.27
CA LYS A 306 22.80 7.31 1.85
C LYS A 306 23.57 6.81 3.07
N PHE A 307 23.65 5.49 3.18
CA PHE A 307 24.40 4.82 4.22
C PHE A 307 25.73 4.31 3.66
N GLU A 308 26.78 4.42 4.43
CA GLU A 308 28.09 3.87 4.05
C GLU A 308 28.05 2.33 3.98
N GLU A 309 27.34 1.71 4.93
CA GLU A 309 27.27 0.27 5.11
C GLU A 309 25.86 -0.31 4.82
N ASP A 310 25.21 0.14 3.74
CA ASP A 310 23.81 -0.19 3.38
C ASP A 310 23.55 -1.71 3.31
N ARG A 311 24.50 -2.50 2.77
CA ARG A 311 24.38 -3.96 2.63
C ARG A 311 24.39 -4.68 3.97
N PHE A 312 25.22 -4.22 4.91
CA PHE A 312 25.25 -4.81 6.25
C PHE A 312 23.98 -4.46 7.01
N ILE A 313 23.52 -3.21 6.95
CA ILE A 313 22.25 -2.78 7.56
C ILE A 313 21.08 -3.59 6.99
N TYR A 314 21.04 -3.82 5.66
CA TYR A 314 20.04 -4.67 5.02
C TYR A 314 20.02 -6.09 5.61
N SER A 315 21.17 -6.73 5.72
CA SER A 315 21.29 -8.10 6.21
C SER A 315 20.88 -8.21 7.69
N ILE A 316 21.30 -7.24 8.51
CA ILE A 316 20.93 -7.15 9.93
C ILE A 316 19.42 -6.95 10.04
N LEU A 317 18.84 -6.01 9.29
CA LEU A 317 17.40 -5.73 9.28
C LEU A 317 16.59 -6.97 8.88
N LEU A 318 16.97 -7.66 7.81
CA LEU A 318 16.32 -8.89 7.35
C LEU A 318 16.33 -9.98 8.42
N SER A 319 17.48 -10.22 9.07
CA SER A 319 17.63 -11.24 10.11
C SER A 319 16.85 -10.87 11.37
N SER A 320 16.91 -9.62 11.81
CA SER A 320 16.20 -9.13 13.00
C SER A 320 14.69 -9.19 12.83
N VAL A 321 14.17 -8.85 11.64
CA VAL A 321 12.72 -8.96 11.34
C VAL A 321 12.29 -10.42 11.37
N ARG A 322 13.05 -11.34 10.72
CA ARG A 322 12.76 -12.79 10.76
C ARG A 322 12.78 -13.35 12.18
N GLN A 323 13.76 -12.96 12.97
CA GLN A 323 13.87 -13.37 14.37
C GLN A 323 12.68 -12.86 15.21
N ALA A 324 12.28 -11.59 15.04
CA ALA A 324 11.14 -11.02 15.73
C ALA A 324 9.84 -11.77 15.37
N LEU A 325 9.60 -12.02 14.10
CA LEU A 325 8.44 -12.78 13.62
C LEU A 325 8.45 -14.22 14.15
N GLY A 326 9.60 -14.91 14.14
CA GLY A 326 9.74 -16.27 14.67
C GLY A 326 9.51 -16.36 16.18
N LYS A 327 10.04 -15.39 16.96
CA LYS A 327 9.91 -15.34 18.41
C LYS A 327 8.45 -15.21 18.90
N TYR A 328 7.59 -14.60 18.10
CA TYR A 328 6.18 -14.39 18.44
C TYR A 328 5.25 -15.44 17.81
N ASN A 329 5.78 -16.62 17.43
CA ASN A 329 5.01 -17.76 16.88
C ASN A 329 4.08 -17.37 15.70
N ILE A 330 4.58 -16.50 14.83
CA ILE A 330 3.83 -16.02 13.66
C ILE A 330 3.98 -16.97 12.46
N PHE A 331 4.75 -18.04 12.60
CA PHE A 331 4.71 -19.13 11.61
C PHE A 331 3.35 -19.81 11.70
N PRO A 332 2.70 -20.10 10.56
CA PRO A 332 1.50 -20.92 10.58
C PRO A 332 1.88 -22.21 11.31
N THR A 333 1.32 -22.43 12.50
CA THR A 333 1.19 -23.77 13.03
C THR A 333 0.48 -24.53 11.94
N LEU A 334 1.11 -25.60 11.45
CA LEU A 334 0.38 -26.57 10.66
C LEU A 334 -0.72 -27.06 11.59
N ASP A 335 -1.88 -26.45 11.51
CA ASP A 335 -3.11 -27.00 12.06
C ASP A 335 -3.35 -28.26 11.28
N PHE A 336 -2.91 -29.35 11.88
CA PHE A 336 -3.45 -30.66 11.56
C PHE A 336 -4.88 -30.68 12.14
N GLU A 337 -5.76 -29.85 11.58
CA GLU A 337 -7.19 -30.17 11.63
C GLU A 337 -7.32 -31.49 10.89
N THR A 338 -7.35 -32.58 11.67
CA THR A 338 -7.77 -33.87 11.16
C THR A 338 -9.15 -33.65 10.57
N GLU A 339 -9.22 -33.70 9.23
CA GLU A 339 -10.51 -33.71 8.55
C GLU A 339 -11.38 -34.76 9.22
N THR A 340 -12.50 -34.34 9.81
CA THR A 340 -13.47 -35.19 10.48
C THR A 340 -14.11 -36.22 9.53
N SER A 341 -13.78 -36.18 8.22
CA SER A 341 -14.13 -37.18 7.22
C SER A 341 -13.49 -38.56 7.41
N PHE A 342 -12.47 -38.67 8.29
CA PHE A 342 -11.86 -39.95 8.67
C PHE A 342 -12.29 -40.46 10.05
N ASP A 343 -13.39 -40.00 10.61
CA ASP A 343 -13.93 -40.56 11.84
C ASP A 343 -14.41 -41.99 11.58
N VAL A 344 -13.63 -42.97 12.06
CA VAL A 344 -13.95 -44.39 11.97
C VAL A 344 -15.22 -44.62 12.78
N PRO A 345 -16.30 -45.13 12.16
CA PRO A 345 -17.55 -45.39 12.85
C PRO A 345 -17.33 -46.19 14.14
N SER A 346 -18.00 -45.82 15.22
CA SER A 346 -17.83 -46.40 16.56
C SER A 346 -18.03 -47.91 16.66
N SER A 347 -18.57 -48.52 15.59
CA SER A 347 -18.73 -49.98 15.45
C SER A 347 -17.42 -50.76 15.28
N PHE A 348 -16.31 -50.09 14.93
CA PHE A 348 -14.99 -50.73 14.77
C PHE A 348 -14.07 -50.58 16.00
N ARG A 349 -14.50 -49.95 17.09
CA ARG A 349 -13.72 -49.75 18.32
C ARG A 349 -13.82 -50.89 19.34
N LYS A 350 -14.09 -52.14 18.93
CA LYS A 350 -14.16 -53.28 19.86
C LYS A 350 -13.13 -54.34 19.56
N THR A 351 -11.86 -54.01 19.70
CA THR A 351 -10.80 -55.00 20.00
C THR A 351 -9.67 -54.24 20.72
N ASP A 352 -9.32 -54.73 21.90
CA ASP A 352 -8.15 -54.23 22.64
C ASP A 352 -6.90 -54.38 21.77
N PRO A 353 -6.01 -53.36 21.77
CA PRO A 353 -4.79 -53.41 20.97
C PRO A 353 -3.89 -54.52 21.49
N VAL A 354 -3.63 -55.50 20.66
CA VAL A 354 -2.61 -56.54 20.92
C VAL A 354 -1.24 -55.94 20.56
N GLU A 355 -0.30 -55.96 21.50
CA GLU A 355 1.07 -55.47 21.27
C GLU A 355 1.71 -56.25 20.11
N PRO A 356 2.30 -55.58 19.10
CA PRO A 356 2.98 -56.27 18.00
C PRO A 356 4.21 -57.01 18.52
N GLN A 357 4.23 -58.31 18.41
CA GLN A 357 5.41 -59.12 18.68
C GLN A 357 6.33 -59.06 17.46
N ILE A 358 7.51 -58.55 17.67
CA ILE A 358 8.58 -58.54 16.66
C ILE A 358 9.20 -59.97 16.64
N MET A 359 8.84 -60.79 15.64
CA MET A 359 9.58 -62.03 15.36
C MET A 359 10.88 -61.69 14.65
N VAL A 360 11.99 -61.80 15.38
CA VAL A 360 13.32 -61.69 14.82
C VAL A 360 13.76 -63.07 14.31
N ASP A 361 13.91 -63.19 13.00
CA ASP A 361 14.51 -64.40 12.40
C ASP A 361 16.03 -64.34 12.54
N PRO A 362 16.67 -65.18 13.37
CA PRO A 362 18.10 -65.13 13.61
C PRO A 362 18.96 -65.57 12.39
N SER A 363 18.33 -66.08 11.32
CA SER A 363 18.99 -66.53 10.11
C SER A 363 18.94 -65.52 8.96
N PHE A 364 18.29 -64.35 9.14
CA PHE A 364 18.21 -63.31 8.11
C PHE A 364 19.51 -62.49 8.00
N ASN A 365 20.22 -62.66 6.88
CA ASN A 365 21.41 -61.89 6.56
C ASN A 365 21.14 -60.92 5.39
N PRO A 366 21.02 -59.60 5.64
CA PRO A 366 20.65 -58.65 4.61
C PRO A 366 21.72 -58.43 3.52
N PHE A 367 22.90 -59.04 3.65
CA PHE A 367 24.01 -58.86 2.72
C PHE A 367 24.24 -60.06 1.78
N GLN A 368 23.36 -61.09 1.80
CA GLN A 368 23.44 -62.22 0.86
C GLN A 368 22.43 -62.09 -0.25
N THR A 369 22.88 -61.77 -1.44
CA THR A 369 22.08 -61.82 -2.68
C THR A 369 21.93 -63.26 -3.13
N GLN A 370 20.79 -63.91 -2.89
CA GLN A 370 20.44 -65.20 -3.48
C GLN A 370 19.88 -65.04 -4.90
N LYS A 371 20.56 -65.60 -5.86
CA LYS A 371 20.05 -65.91 -7.19
C LYS A 371 19.02 -67.05 -7.08
N SER A 372 17.74 -66.79 -7.32
CA SER A 372 16.75 -67.87 -7.42
C SER A 372 16.55 -68.25 -8.88
N SER A 373 16.83 -69.50 -9.16
CA SER A 373 16.41 -70.26 -10.33
C SER A 373 14.95 -70.71 -10.18
N GLY A 374 14.28 -70.80 -11.32
CA GLY A 374 12.83 -70.93 -11.48
C GLY A 374 12.12 -72.14 -10.87
N GLY A 375 10.82 -72.02 -10.80
CA GLY A 375 9.85 -73.06 -10.46
C GLY A 375 8.42 -72.53 -10.59
N THR A 376 7.70 -73.11 -11.54
CA THR A 376 6.30 -72.98 -11.87
C THR A 376 5.35 -73.24 -10.70
N GLY A 377 4.27 -72.43 -10.57
CA GLY A 377 3.13 -72.75 -9.71
C GLY A 377 2.03 -71.67 -9.72
N ASN A 378 0.89 -72.02 -10.26
CA ASN A 378 -0.35 -71.26 -10.32
C ASN A 378 -0.87 -70.78 -8.96
N GLY A 379 -1.41 -69.56 -8.89
CA GLY A 379 -2.25 -69.14 -7.78
C GLY A 379 -2.69 -67.69 -7.87
N PHE A 380 -3.96 -67.49 -8.09
CA PHE A 380 -4.69 -66.20 -8.09
C PHE A 380 -4.39 -65.33 -6.87
N SER A 381 -4.03 -64.06 -7.07
CA SER A 381 -4.44 -62.97 -6.19
C SER A 381 -4.21 -61.61 -6.87
N LYS A 382 -5.28 -60.88 -7.06
CA LYS A 382 -5.28 -59.43 -7.36
C LYS A 382 -4.64 -58.70 -6.18
N ALA A 383 -3.54 -58.01 -6.39
CA ALA A 383 -3.03 -57.04 -5.44
C ALA A 383 -2.71 -55.70 -6.16
N LEU A 384 -3.19 -54.67 -5.55
CA LEU A 384 -3.03 -53.27 -5.95
C LEU A 384 -1.55 -52.91 -6.13
N LYS A 385 -1.28 -52.23 -7.22
CA LYS A 385 0.00 -51.53 -7.44
C LYS A 385 0.02 -50.25 -6.59
N ASN A 386 0.96 -50.19 -5.68
CA ASN A 386 1.39 -48.96 -5.05
C ASN A 386 2.63 -48.47 -5.81
N GLU A 387 2.52 -47.37 -6.51
CA GLU A 387 3.68 -46.69 -7.13
C GLU A 387 4.36 -45.80 -6.07
N GLY A 388 5.53 -46.27 -5.63
CA GLY A 388 6.41 -45.46 -4.79
C GLY A 388 7.32 -44.57 -5.65
N PHE A 389 7.27 -43.28 -5.38
CA PHE A 389 8.19 -42.28 -5.93
C PHE A 389 9.58 -42.47 -5.36
N GLY A 390 10.52 -42.85 -6.22
CA GLY A 390 11.97 -42.79 -6.00
C GLY A 390 12.58 -41.99 -7.14
N GLN A 391 12.88 -40.73 -6.93
CA GLN A 391 13.62 -39.89 -7.87
C GLN A 391 15.13 -40.21 -7.72
N ALA A 392 15.70 -40.83 -8.73
CA ALA A 392 17.17 -40.85 -8.95
C ALA A 392 17.56 -39.59 -9.75
N MET A 393 18.54 -38.82 -9.29
CA MET A 393 19.13 -37.73 -10.02
C MET A 393 19.80 -38.21 -11.31
N PRO A 394 19.56 -37.55 -12.45
CA PRO A 394 20.28 -37.87 -13.70
C PRO A 394 21.72 -37.35 -13.68
N SER A 395 22.64 -38.16 -14.16
CA SER A 395 24.05 -37.82 -14.35
C SER A 395 24.24 -36.92 -15.58
N THR A 396 25.26 -36.10 -15.56
CA THR A 396 25.55 -34.99 -16.49
C THR A 396 25.95 -35.39 -17.92
N THR A 397 25.70 -36.62 -18.37
CA THR A 397 26.12 -37.13 -19.67
C THR A 397 25.04 -37.26 -20.74
N ASP A 398 23.74 -36.97 -20.39
CA ASP A 398 22.64 -37.21 -21.31
C ASP A 398 22.13 -35.97 -22.09
N TRP A 399 22.84 -34.85 -22.00
CA TRP A 399 22.41 -33.60 -22.67
C TRP A 399 22.73 -33.56 -24.18
N GLU A 400 23.60 -34.44 -24.70
CA GLU A 400 23.97 -34.45 -26.13
C GLU A 400 22.99 -35.22 -27.02
N GLN A 401 22.03 -35.95 -26.46
CA GLN A 401 21.07 -36.73 -27.25
C GLN A 401 19.80 -35.94 -27.66
N PHE A 402 19.59 -34.74 -27.15
CA PHE A 402 18.40 -33.93 -27.50
C PHE A 402 18.54 -33.10 -28.77
N TYR A 403 19.66 -33.12 -29.47
CA TYR A 403 19.93 -32.29 -30.66
C TYR A 403 20.13 -33.06 -31.95
N LYS A 404 19.62 -34.29 -32.09
CA LYS A 404 19.54 -34.96 -33.40
C LYS A 404 18.09 -35.14 -33.79
N ILE A 405 17.60 -34.19 -34.59
CA ILE A 405 16.43 -34.38 -35.45
C ILE A 405 16.92 -35.11 -36.67
N GLU A 406 16.58 -36.37 -36.81
CA GLU A 406 16.66 -37.08 -38.08
C GLU A 406 15.26 -37.21 -38.68
N GLU A 407 15.14 -36.66 -39.91
CA GLU A 407 14.10 -37.00 -40.85
C GLU A 407 14.14 -38.48 -41.17
N GLU A 408 13.02 -39.20 -41.04
CA GLU A 408 12.65 -40.26 -41.99
C GLU A 408 11.24 -40.80 -41.77
N THR A 409 10.41 -40.52 -42.80
CA THR A 409 9.48 -41.41 -43.51
C THR A 409 8.54 -42.35 -42.78
N SER A 410 7.27 -42.06 -43.07
CA SER A 410 6.17 -42.97 -43.43
C SER A 410 5.96 -44.27 -42.63
N GLY A 411 4.90 -44.24 -41.81
CA GLY A 411 4.21 -45.44 -41.32
C GLY A 411 2.75 -45.13 -41.00
N GLN A 412 1.85 -45.59 -41.85
CA GLN A 412 0.41 -45.51 -41.71
C GLN A 412 -0.05 -46.25 -40.41
N GLY A 413 -0.52 -45.48 -39.45
CA GLY A 413 -1.31 -45.99 -38.35
C GLY A 413 -2.73 -45.40 -38.43
N MET A 414 -3.69 -46.20 -38.84
CA MET A 414 -5.11 -45.83 -38.84
C MET A 414 -5.55 -45.47 -37.41
N ILE A 415 -5.81 -44.21 -37.18
CA ILE A 415 -6.61 -43.73 -36.06
C ILE A 415 -8.05 -43.74 -36.57
N SER A 416 -8.87 -44.58 -35.97
CA SER A 416 -10.31 -44.65 -36.25
C SER A 416 -10.94 -43.29 -35.86
N THR A 417 -11.21 -42.49 -36.88
CA THR A 417 -12.05 -41.32 -36.79
C THR A 417 -13.48 -41.76 -36.51
N GLN A 418 -13.94 -41.64 -35.28
CA GLN A 418 -15.36 -41.58 -35.04
C GLN A 418 -15.87 -40.30 -35.71
N THR A 419 -16.50 -40.50 -36.86
CA THR A 419 -17.24 -39.48 -37.57
C THR A 419 -18.42 -39.07 -36.71
N ILE A 420 -18.30 -37.92 -36.01
CA ILE A 420 -19.45 -37.25 -35.43
C ILE A 420 -20.23 -36.72 -36.60
N GLY A 421 -21.38 -37.30 -36.88
CA GLY A 421 -22.28 -36.91 -37.94
C GLY A 421 -22.69 -35.45 -37.75
N PHE A 422 -22.31 -34.62 -38.71
CA PHE A 422 -22.85 -33.27 -38.88
C PHE A 422 -24.28 -33.40 -39.39
N GLN A 423 -25.27 -33.21 -38.52
CA GLN A 423 -26.61 -32.85 -38.96
C GLN A 423 -26.56 -31.37 -39.33
N GLU A 424 -26.88 -31.06 -40.56
CA GLU A 424 -27.13 -29.72 -41.06
C GLU A 424 -28.41 -29.18 -40.39
N GLU A 425 -28.23 -28.46 -39.29
CA GLU A 425 -29.14 -27.39 -38.86
C GLU A 425 -28.29 -26.23 -38.45
N ASN A 426 -28.63 -25.01 -38.94
CA ASN A 426 -27.94 -23.73 -38.78
C ASN A 426 -27.87 -23.25 -37.31
N ASP A 427 -27.19 -23.97 -36.47
CA ASP A 427 -26.87 -23.52 -35.13
C ASP A 427 -25.35 -23.34 -35.04
N VAL A 428 -24.92 -22.09 -35.19
CA VAL A 428 -23.51 -21.69 -35.05
C VAL A 428 -23.15 -21.87 -33.61
N GLY A 429 -22.82 -23.12 -33.21
CA GLY A 429 -22.57 -23.49 -31.84
C GLY A 429 -21.36 -22.75 -31.26
N ASN A 430 -21.60 -21.96 -30.21
CA ASN A 430 -20.54 -21.40 -29.39
C ASN A 430 -19.93 -22.47 -28.50
N PHE A 431 -18.59 -22.56 -28.46
CA PHE A 431 -17.86 -23.52 -27.63
C PHE A 431 -17.29 -22.83 -26.40
N LEU A 432 -17.39 -23.48 -25.25
CA LEU A 432 -16.81 -23.02 -23.99
C LEU A 432 -15.57 -23.86 -23.66
N ILE A 433 -14.47 -23.20 -23.31
CA ILE A 433 -13.26 -23.85 -22.84
C ILE A 433 -12.91 -23.34 -21.43
N HIS A 434 -12.81 -24.25 -20.47
CA HIS A 434 -12.47 -23.98 -19.08
C HIS A 434 -13.34 -22.89 -18.43
N ASP A 435 -14.64 -22.79 -18.79
CA ASP A 435 -15.59 -21.80 -18.28
C ASP A 435 -15.09 -20.33 -18.36
N ARG A 436 -14.02 -20.13 -19.11
CA ARG A 436 -13.30 -18.84 -19.18
C ARG A 436 -13.31 -18.21 -20.57
N TYR A 437 -13.30 -19.02 -21.61
CA TYR A 437 -13.25 -18.54 -22.99
C TYR A 437 -14.42 -19.04 -23.78
N VAL A 438 -15.06 -18.12 -24.51
CA VAL A 438 -16.09 -18.43 -25.50
C VAL A 438 -15.42 -18.41 -26.88
N PHE A 439 -15.65 -19.44 -27.66
CA PHE A 439 -15.22 -19.57 -29.04
C PHE A 439 -16.45 -19.51 -29.92
N SER A 440 -16.49 -18.54 -30.81
CA SER A 440 -17.57 -18.36 -31.79
C SER A 440 -17.01 -18.42 -33.21
N PRO A 441 -17.51 -19.33 -34.07
CA PRO A 441 -17.08 -19.40 -35.46
C PRO A 441 -17.53 -18.15 -36.22
N THR A 442 -16.63 -17.62 -37.05
CA THR A 442 -16.90 -16.50 -37.94
C THR A 442 -16.55 -16.88 -39.40
N LYS A 443 -17.03 -16.14 -40.37
CA LYS A 443 -16.72 -16.41 -41.81
C LYS A 443 -15.22 -16.38 -42.12
N SER A 444 -14.42 -15.64 -41.32
CA SER A 444 -12.98 -15.45 -41.55
C SER A 444 -12.09 -16.27 -40.62
N GLY A 445 -12.67 -16.98 -39.63
CA GLY A 445 -11.89 -17.70 -38.63
C GLY A 445 -12.67 -17.99 -37.36
N LEU A 446 -12.01 -17.91 -36.19
CA LEU A 446 -12.56 -18.21 -34.90
C LEU A 446 -12.39 -16.99 -33.96
N LEU A 447 -13.50 -16.47 -33.46
CA LEU A 447 -13.50 -15.41 -32.47
C LEU A 447 -13.34 -16.01 -31.09
N VAL A 448 -12.35 -15.59 -30.33
CA VAL A 448 -12.06 -15.98 -28.94
C VAL A 448 -12.36 -14.83 -28.01
N ILE A 449 -13.23 -15.02 -27.02
CA ILE A 449 -13.68 -14.00 -26.10
C ILE A 449 -13.34 -14.41 -24.65
N ASP A 450 -12.69 -13.54 -23.88
CA ASP A 450 -12.48 -13.73 -22.44
C ASP A 450 -13.75 -13.30 -21.67
N VAL A 451 -14.44 -14.28 -21.07
CA VAL A 451 -15.73 -14.13 -20.38
C VAL A 451 -15.65 -13.08 -19.27
N LYS A 452 -14.59 -13.11 -18.44
CA LYS A 452 -14.45 -12.19 -17.31
C LYS A 452 -14.29 -10.75 -17.78
N ARG A 453 -13.49 -10.52 -18.83
CA ARG A 453 -13.29 -9.20 -19.41
C ARG A 453 -14.53 -8.69 -20.14
N ALA A 454 -15.24 -9.58 -20.85
CA ALA A 454 -16.50 -9.24 -21.51
C ALA A 454 -17.56 -8.80 -20.49
N LYS A 455 -17.77 -9.61 -19.44
CA LYS A 455 -18.74 -9.29 -18.38
C LYS A 455 -18.36 -8.02 -17.62
N TRP A 456 -17.07 -7.79 -17.41
CA TRP A 456 -16.60 -6.55 -16.82
C TRP A 456 -16.94 -5.33 -17.70
N ARG A 457 -16.73 -5.41 -19.01
CA ARG A 457 -17.08 -4.30 -19.92
C ARG A 457 -18.58 -4.03 -19.92
N ILE A 458 -19.39 -5.07 -20.02
CA ILE A 458 -20.86 -4.96 -20.01
C ILE A 458 -21.33 -4.27 -18.73
N LEU A 459 -20.92 -4.78 -17.57
CA LEU A 459 -21.30 -4.22 -16.26
C LEU A 459 -20.82 -2.77 -16.10
N TYR A 460 -19.60 -2.47 -16.56
CA TYR A 460 -19.06 -1.11 -16.49
C TYR A 460 -19.89 -0.14 -17.36
N THR A 461 -20.20 -0.50 -18.58
CA THR A 461 -21.00 0.34 -19.50
C THR A 461 -22.41 0.58 -18.94
N GLU A 462 -23.03 -0.46 -18.39
CA GLU A 462 -24.36 -0.37 -17.78
C GLU A 462 -24.36 0.51 -16.52
N LEU A 463 -23.43 0.25 -15.59
CA LEU A 463 -23.42 0.98 -14.32
C LEU A 463 -22.99 2.43 -14.47
N ILE A 464 -22.01 2.74 -15.34
CA ILE A 464 -21.61 4.12 -15.55
C ILE A 464 -22.74 4.94 -16.20
N GLY A 465 -23.47 4.34 -17.14
CA GLY A 465 -24.65 4.98 -17.76
C GLY A 465 -25.76 5.26 -16.75
N ARG A 466 -26.00 4.36 -15.79
CA ARG A 466 -26.97 4.58 -14.71
C ARG A 466 -26.46 5.60 -13.70
N PHE A 467 -25.22 5.48 -13.28
CA PHE A 467 -24.61 6.32 -12.25
C PHE A 467 -24.62 7.83 -12.59
N ILE A 468 -24.47 8.17 -13.88
CA ILE A 468 -24.54 9.56 -14.35
C ILE A 468 -25.92 10.19 -14.08
N HIS A 469 -26.99 9.39 -14.10
CA HIS A 469 -28.35 9.88 -14.03
C HIS A 469 -29.04 9.65 -12.68
N GLN A 470 -28.64 8.62 -11.93
CA GLN A 470 -29.27 8.24 -10.65
C GLN A 470 -28.31 7.45 -9.76
N ALA A 471 -28.65 7.37 -8.46
CA ALA A 471 -27.95 6.48 -7.55
C ALA A 471 -28.19 5.01 -7.94
N LEU A 472 -27.17 4.15 -7.72
CA LEU A 472 -27.29 2.72 -7.95
C LEU A 472 -28.14 2.05 -6.87
N ASP A 473 -28.78 0.94 -7.23
CA ASP A 473 -29.61 0.16 -6.33
C ASP A 473 -28.78 -0.46 -5.20
N SER A 474 -29.32 -0.38 -3.97
CA SER A 474 -28.68 -0.91 -2.76
C SER A 474 -29.44 -2.13 -2.25
N GLN A 475 -28.74 -3.20 -1.96
CA GLN A 475 -29.24 -4.38 -1.27
C GLN A 475 -28.98 -4.22 0.23
N GLN A 476 -30.06 -4.28 1.04
CA GLN A 476 -29.97 -4.26 2.50
C GLN A 476 -29.41 -5.58 3.03
N MET A 477 -28.50 -5.46 3.97
CA MET A 477 -27.93 -6.61 4.68
C MET A 477 -28.79 -6.96 5.89
N LEU A 478 -28.98 -8.25 6.14
CA LEU A 478 -29.74 -8.72 7.30
C LEU A 478 -29.01 -8.39 8.62
N PHE A 479 -27.70 -8.49 8.60
CA PHE A 479 -26.79 -8.06 9.68
C PHE A 479 -25.76 -7.09 9.09
N PRO A 480 -25.47 -5.97 9.77
CA PRO A 480 -24.44 -5.07 9.30
C PRO A 480 -23.07 -5.77 9.34
N ILE A 481 -22.26 -5.53 8.32
CA ILE A 481 -20.87 -5.97 8.29
C ILE A 481 -20.03 -4.93 9.02
N GLU A 482 -19.31 -5.39 10.05
CA GLU A 482 -18.42 -4.55 10.83
C GLU A 482 -17.02 -4.57 10.20
N LYS A 483 -16.48 -3.39 9.88
CA LYS A 483 -15.15 -3.26 9.34
C LYS A 483 -14.36 -2.21 10.10
N GLU A 484 -13.27 -2.65 10.72
CA GLU A 484 -12.33 -1.74 11.36
C GLU A 484 -11.48 -1.02 10.31
N LEU A 485 -11.50 0.29 10.35
CA LEU A 485 -10.73 1.15 9.47
C LEU A 485 -9.71 1.94 10.27
N SER A 486 -8.53 2.17 9.71
CA SER A 486 -7.62 3.16 10.24
C SER A 486 -8.23 4.56 10.13
N LYS A 487 -7.75 5.52 10.91
CA LYS A 487 -8.20 6.92 10.81
C LYS A 487 -8.09 7.46 9.38
N ILE A 488 -7.04 7.07 8.68
CA ILE A 488 -6.81 7.44 7.28
C ILE A 488 -7.91 6.92 6.36
N GLU A 489 -8.24 5.64 6.49
CA GLU A 489 -9.28 5.00 5.69
C GLU A 489 -10.66 5.54 6.03
N MET A 490 -10.92 5.82 7.31
CA MET A 490 -12.17 6.43 7.76
C MET A 490 -12.35 7.84 7.20
N ASP A 491 -11.32 8.70 7.28
CA ASP A 491 -11.36 10.06 6.72
C ASP A 491 -11.56 10.05 5.20
N LEU A 492 -10.91 9.10 4.50
CA LEU A 492 -11.11 8.90 3.07
C LEU A 492 -12.53 8.47 2.74
N TRP A 493 -13.08 7.52 3.49
CA TRP A 493 -14.46 7.08 3.34
C TRP A 493 -15.45 8.22 3.54
N LEU A 494 -15.30 8.98 4.63
CA LEU A 494 -16.15 10.12 4.97
C LEU A 494 -16.05 11.26 3.94
N SER A 495 -14.85 11.54 3.44
CA SER A 495 -14.65 12.58 2.42
C SER A 495 -15.34 12.25 1.08
N HIS A 496 -15.60 10.97 0.80
CA HIS A 496 -16.28 10.49 -0.40
C HIS A 496 -17.66 9.88 -0.11
N GLU A 497 -18.22 10.11 1.09
CA GLU A 497 -19.47 9.51 1.55
C GLU A 497 -20.64 9.72 0.55
N LYS A 498 -20.79 10.92 0.00
CA LYS A 498 -21.84 11.22 -0.99
C LYS A 498 -21.72 10.35 -2.23
N LEU A 499 -20.51 10.16 -2.72
CA LEU A 499 -20.21 9.35 -3.90
C LEU A 499 -20.44 7.87 -3.62
N LEU A 500 -20.01 7.40 -2.45
CA LEU A 500 -20.20 6.01 -2.01
C LEU A 500 -21.70 5.69 -1.78
N LYS A 501 -22.47 6.63 -1.24
CA LYS A 501 -23.94 6.51 -1.15
C LYS A 501 -24.60 6.42 -2.53
N GLN A 502 -24.15 7.23 -3.50
CA GLN A 502 -24.64 7.14 -4.88
C GLN A 502 -24.27 5.80 -5.54
N LEU A 503 -23.14 5.19 -5.17
CA LEU A 503 -22.76 3.84 -5.59
C LEU A 503 -23.58 2.72 -4.93
N GLY A 504 -24.46 3.04 -3.96
CA GLY A 504 -25.34 2.10 -3.28
C GLY A 504 -24.82 1.58 -1.95
N PHE A 505 -23.73 2.13 -1.39
CA PHE A 505 -23.30 1.81 -0.03
C PHE A 505 -24.11 2.57 0.99
N GLN A 506 -24.65 1.86 1.99
CA GLN A 506 -25.32 2.46 3.14
C GLN A 506 -24.54 2.07 4.40
N CYS A 507 -23.89 3.05 4.99
CA CYS A 507 -22.97 2.82 6.10
C CYS A 507 -23.25 3.78 7.25
N GLU A 508 -23.03 3.28 8.47
CA GLU A 508 -22.92 4.08 9.68
C GLU A 508 -21.50 3.91 10.24
N TYR A 509 -21.06 4.85 11.04
CA TYR A 509 -19.73 4.78 11.63
C TYR A 509 -19.76 5.11 13.13
N GLN A 510 -19.00 4.34 13.90
CA GLN A 510 -18.79 4.60 15.32
C GLN A 510 -17.29 4.45 15.62
N HIS A 511 -16.66 5.56 16.03
CA HIS A 511 -15.21 5.63 16.28
C HIS A 511 -14.38 5.21 15.04
N GLU A 512 -13.72 4.05 15.09
CA GLU A 512 -12.87 3.50 14.03
C GLU A 512 -13.54 2.31 13.30
N THR A 513 -14.82 2.05 13.58
CA THR A 513 -15.57 0.94 12.98
C THR A 513 -16.62 1.46 12.00
N LEU A 514 -16.60 0.94 10.79
CA LEU A 514 -17.60 1.16 9.74
C LEU A 514 -18.61 0.02 9.78
N PHE A 515 -19.89 0.35 9.91
CA PHE A 515 -21.02 -0.58 9.87
C PHE A 515 -21.70 -0.45 8.51
N ILE A 516 -21.60 -1.51 7.69
CA ILE A 516 -22.17 -1.56 6.34
C ILE A 516 -23.54 -2.22 6.42
N HIS A 517 -24.61 -1.44 6.26
CA HIS A 517 -26.01 -1.90 6.28
C HIS A 517 -26.54 -2.24 4.90
N GLY A 518 -25.98 -1.62 3.85
CA GLY A 518 -26.41 -1.84 2.48
C GLY A 518 -25.23 -1.77 1.51
N VAL A 519 -25.30 -2.57 0.47
CA VAL A 519 -24.26 -2.68 -0.57
C VAL A 519 -24.88 -2.63 -1.95
N PRO A 520 -24.13 -2.21 -3.00
CA PRO A 520 -24.60 -2.27 -4.38
C PRO A 520 -25.03 -3.69 -4.76
N THR A 521 -26.17 -3.85 -5.43
CA THR A 521 -26.76 -5.15 -5.82
C THR A 521 -25.86 -6.00 -6.71
N VAL A 522 -24.84 -5.39 -7.33
CA VAL A 522 -23.87 -6.08 -8.21
C VAL A 522 -22.76 -6.80 -7.46
N ILE A 523 -22.63 -6.61 -6.15
CA ILE A 523 -21.59 -7.23 -5.32
C ILE A 523 -22.18 -8.46 -4.63
N SER A 524 -21.48 -9.61 -4.70
CA SER A 524 -21.83 -10.79 -3.91
C SER A 524 -21.37 -10.62 -2.45
N GLU A 525 -22.11 -11.21 -1.50
CA GLU A 525 -21.81 -11.12 -0.06
C GLU A 525 -20.38 -11.51 0.27
N ASN A 526 -19.86 -12.57 -0.35
CA ASN A 526 -18.49 -13.05 -0.13
C ASN A 526 -17.39 -12.10 -0.63
N SER A 527 -17.74 -11.09 -1.43
CA SER A 527 -16.77 -10.17 -2.03
C SER A 527 -16.82 -8.76 -1.44
N ILE A 528 -17.69 -8.50 -0.44
CA ILE A 528 -17.90 -7.17 0.13
C ILE A 528 -16.62 -6.63 0.76
N ASP A 529 -15.96 -7.38 1.64
CA ASP A 529 -14.72 -6.97 2.29
C ASP A 529 -13.63 -6.63 1.27
N SER A 530 -13.45 -7.51 0.29
CA SER A 530 -12.44 -7.30 -0.75
C SER A 530 -12.76 -6.11 -1.66
N CYS A 531 -14.05 -5.80 -1.82
CA CYS A 531 -14.51 -4.66 -2.59
C CYS A 531 -14.23 -3.35 -1.84
N VAL A 532 -14.59 -3.28 -0.56
CA VAL A 532 -14.34 -2.11 0.30
C VAL A 532 -12.85 -1.79 0.37
N ASP A 533 -11.99 -2.82 0.61
CA ASP A 533 -10.54 -2.64 0.61
C ASP A 533 -10.00 -2.12 -0.73
N SER A 534 -10.55 -2.62 -1.84
CA SER A 534 -10.13 -2.18 -3.17
C SER A 534 -10.56 -0.74 -3.46
N LEU A 535 -11.76 -0.33 -3.01
CA LEU A 535 -12.24 1.04 -3.12
C LEU A 535 -11.39 2.00 -2.27
N LEU A 536 -11.08 1.63 -1.03
CA LEU A 536 -10.21 2.40 -0.16
C LEU A 536 -8.80 2.55 -0.75
N SER A 537 -8.26 1.48 -1.36
CA SER A 537 -6.98 1.53 -2.06
C SER A 537 -6.99 2.52 -3.22
N ASP A 538 -8.06 2.52 -4.03
CA ASP A 538 -8.19 3.45 -5.15
C ASP A 538 -8.37 4.90 -4.66
N LEU A 539 -9.11 5.12 -3.56
CA LEU A 539 -9.27 6.44 -2.94
C LEU A 539 -7.96 6.97 -2.32
N GLN A 540 -7.04 6.08 -1.90
CA GLN A 540 -5.70 6.44 -1.45
C GLN A 540 -4.76 6.79 -2.59
N ASP A 541 -5.05 6.33 -3.81
CA ASP A 541 -4.21 6.60 -4.98
C ASP A 541 -4.32 8.08 -5.38
N ARG A 542 -3.25 8.82 -5.12
CA ARG A 542 -3.17 10.29 -5.24
C ARG A 542 -3.03 10.79 -6.69
N ASP A 543 -2.90 9.86 -7.63
CA ASP A 543 -2.74 10.18 -9.05
C ASP A 543 -4.09 10.26 -9.80
N ILE A 544 -5.21 9.96 -9.12
CA ILE A 544 -6.54 10.02 -9.71
C ILE A 544 -7.04 11.48 -9.73
N ASP A 545 -7.33 11.98 -10.92
CA ASP A 545 -7.92 13.31 -11.10
C ASP A 545 -9.34 13.36 -10.51
N GLN A 546 -9.73 14.47 -9.85
CA GLN A 546 -11.03 14.59 -9.17
C GLN A 546 -12.24 14.34 -10.09
N GLY A 547 -12.11 14.69 -11.37
CA GLY A 547 -13.14 14.42 -12.38
C GLY A 547 -13.36 12.94 -12.66
N ASP A 548 -12.35 12.11 -12.43
CA ASP A 548 -12.34 10.68 -12.78
C ASP A 548 -12.60 9.73 -11.61
N VAL A 549 -12.70 10.23 -10.37
CA VAL A 549 -12.88 9.37 -9.16
C VAL A 549 -14.11 8.48 -9.31
N ALA A 550 -15.22 9.02 -9.80
CA ALA A 550 -16.45 8.27 -10.02
C ALA A 550 -16.23 7.11 -11.02
N HIS A 551 -15.59 7.38 -12.16
CA HIS A 551 -15.24 6.37 -13.16
C HIS A 551 -14.31 5.29 -12.59
N HIS A 552 -13.34 5.69 -11.75
CA HIS A 552 -12.44 4.75 -11.09
C HIS A 552 -13.17 3.85 -10.10
N LEU A 553 -14.06 4.40 -9.27
CA LEU A 553 -14.85 3.62 -8.30
C LEU A 553 -15.81 2.65 -9.01
N VAL A 554 -16.55 3.10 -10.03
CA VAL A 554 -17.42 2.23 -10.83
C VAL A 554 -16.61 1.15 -11.53
N ARG A 555 -15.44 1.48 -12.07
CA ARG A 555 -14.52 0.51 -12.70
C ARG A 555 -14.07 -0.56 -11.70
N ARG A 556 -13.75 -0.18 -10.48
CA ARG A 556 -13.32 -1.11 -9.43
C ARG A 556 -14.47 -1.99 -8.94
N LEU A 557 -15.63 -1.38 -8.73
CA LEU A 557 -16.86 -2.08 -8.34
C LEU A 557 -17.18 -3.20 -9.34
N THR A 558 -17.25 -2.85 -10.63
CA THR A 558 -17.56 -3.79 -11.72
C THR A 558 -16.47 -4.85 -11.94
N GLN A 559 -15.20 -4.50 -11.69
CA GLN A 559 -14.09 -5.46 -11.72
C GLN A 559 -14.27 -6.53 -10.64
N ASN A 560 -14.64 -6.13 -9.42
CA ASN A 560 -14.87 -7.07 -8.34
C ASN A 560 -16.09 -7.96 -8.64
N ALA A 561 -17.20 -7.39 -9.11
CA ALA A 561 -18.39 -8.13 -9.51
C ALA A 561 -18.15 -9.14 -10.65
N SER A 562 -17.17 -8.89 -11.52
CA SER A 562 -16.85 -9.77 -12.66
C SER A 562 -15.81 -10.87 -12.35
N LYS A 563 -15.19 -10.89 -11.16
CA LYS A 563 -14.15 -11.88 -10.81
C LYS A 563 -14.65 -13.33 -10.86
N ASP A 564 -15.89 -13.54 -10.38
CA ASP A 564 -16.50 -14.85 -10.27
C ASP A 564 -17.40 -15.18 -11.47
N ALA A 565 -17.26 -14.42 -12.56
CA ALA A 565 -18.04 -14.64 -13.77
C ALA A 565 -17.64 -15.97 -14.41
N VAL A 566 -18.58 -16.90 -14.45
CA VAL A 566 -18.49 -18.20 -15.10
C VAL A 566 -19.68 -18.35 -16.02
N ILE A 567 -19.50 -18.97 -17.18
CA ILE A 567 -20.55 -19.38 -18.09
C ILE A 567 -20.53 -20.89 -18.17
N ARG A 568 -21.68 -21.51 -17.94
CA ARG A 568 -21.81 -22.98 -17.96
C ARG A 568 -22.58 -23.50 -19.16
N HIS A 569 -23.40 -22.65 -19.79
CA HIS A 569 -24.29 -23.06 -20.88
C HIS A 569 -24.02 -22.25 -22.17
N PRO A 570 -24.10 -22.87 -23.33
CA PRO A 570 -23.91 -22.17 -24.61
C PRO A 570 -24.87 -20.99 -24.84
N GLU A 571 -26.10 -21.07 -24.32
CA GLU A 571 -27.09 -19.99 -24.40
C GLU A 571 -26.66 -18.73 -23.64
N GLU A 572 -25.97 -18.89 -22.49
CA GLU A 572 -25.41 -17.79 -21.73
C GLU A 572 -24.26 -17.12 -22.50
N ALA A 573 -23.49 -17.90 -23.25
CA ALA A 573 -22.43 -17.40 -24.10
C ALA A 573 -22.98 -16.52 -25.23
N GLN A 574 -24.10 -16.93 -25.86
CA GLN A 574 -24.76 -16.14 -26.89
C GLN A 574 -25.25 -14.79 -26.34
N LYS A 575 -25.92 -14.80 -25.19
CA LYS A 575 -26.38 -13.58 -24.49
C LYS A 575 -25.22 -12.66 -24.12
N LEU A 576 -24.09 -13.23 -23.66
CA LEU A 576 -22.89 -12.45 -23.36
C LEU A 576 -22.35 -11.75 -24.60
N ILE A 577 -22.28 -12.46 -25.75
CA ILE A 577 -21.80 -11.91 -27.01
C ILE A 577 -22.70 -10.76 -27.45
N GLU A 578 -24.03 -10.98 -27.47
CA GLU A 578 -25.00 -9.95 -27.85
C GLU A 578 -24.90 -8.70 -26.99
N ALA A 579 -24.83 -8.86 -25.65
CA ALA A 579 -24.67 -7.75 -24.72
C ALA A 579 -23.32 -7.03 -24.89
N LEU A 580 -22.25 -7.78 -25.18
CA LEU A 580 -20.93 -7.17 -25.42
C LEU A 580 -20.92 -6.29 -26.66
N PHE A 581 -21.53 -6.74 -27.76
CA PHE A 581 -21.59 -5.97 -29.01
C PHE A 581 -22.56 -4.78 -28.95
N GLN A 582 -23.41 -4.69 -27.93
CA GLN A 582 -24.21 -3.50 -27.63
C GLN A 582 -23.40 -2.38 -26.95
N CYS A 583 -22.22 -2.71 -26.37
CA CYS A 583 -21.34 -1.71 -25.80
C CYS A 583 -20.62 -0.91 -26.90
N GLU A 584 -20.49 0.42 -26.73
CA GLU A 584 -19.75 1.28 -27.65
C GLU A 584 -18.30 0.80 -27.83
N GLU A 585 -17.65 0.44 -26.74
CA GLU A 585 -16.31 -0.15 -26.69
C GLU A 585 -16.36 -1.65 -26.36
N HIS A 586 -16.52 -2.51 -27.35
CA HIS A 586 -16.62 -3.97 -27.16
C HIS A 586 -15.29 -4.72 -27.31
N THR A 587 -14.24 -4.06 -27.79
CA THR A 587 -12.93 -4.70 -28.05
C THR A 587 -11.98 -4.66 -26.85
N LEU A 588 -12.10 -3.64 -26.00
CA LEU A 588 -11.23 -3.40 -24.86
C LEU A 588 -12.00 -3.42 -23.52
N ALA A 589 -11.45 -4.10 -22.54
CA ALA A 589 -11.92 -4.04 -21.16
C ALA A 589 -11.63 -2.64 -20.53
N PRO A 590 -12.29 -2.25 -19.42
CA PRO A 590 -12.07 -0.94 -18.82
C PRO A 590 -10.62 -0.64 -18.37
N ASN A 591 -9.74 -1.65 -18.36
CA ASN A 591 -8.30 -1.51 -18.09
C ASN A 591 -7.43 -1.48 -19.35
N GLY A 592 -8.02 -1.33 -20.53
CA GLY A 592 -7.32 -1.29 -21.84
C GLY A 592 -6.84 -2.65 -22.36
N LYS A 593 -7.12 -3.77 -21.67
CA LYS A 593 -6.76 -5.10 -22.17
C LYS A 593 -7.80 -5.61 -23.18
N LYS A 594 -7.34 -6.33 -24.21
CA LYS A 594 -8.22 -6.91 -25.24
C LYS A 594 -9.21 -7.89 -24.61
N ILE A 595 -10.49 -7.80 -24.99
CA ILE A 595 -11.57 -8.71 -24.60
C ILE A 595 -11.62 -9.88 -25.56
N MET A 596 -11.44 -9.62 -26.87
CA MET A 596 -11.58 -10.61 -27.91
C MET A 596 -10.37 -10.63 -28.84
N HIS A 597 -10.16 -11.77 -29.48
CA HIS A 597 -9.13 -11.99 -30.49
C HIS A 597 -9.68 -12.89 -31.58
N THR A 598 -9.46 -12.55 -32.86
CA THR A 598 -9.85 -13.38 -33.98
C THR A 598 -8.64 -14.19 -34.47
N LEU A 599 -8.76 -15.51 -34.46
CA LEU A 599 -7.82 -16.44 -35.06
C LEU A 599 -8.25 -16.62 -36.53
N LEU A 600 -7.47 -16.10 -37.44
CA LEU A 600 -7.77 -16.24 -38.87
C LEU A 600 -7.55 -17.69 -39.33
N LEU A 601 -8.32 -18.16 -40.33
CA LEU A 601 -8.13 -19.47 -40.93
C LEU A 601 -6.73 -19.64 -41.50
N THR A 602 -6.15 -18.55 -42.05
CA THR A 602 -4.76 -18.51 -42.54
C THR A 602 -3.74 -18.80 -41.46
N ASP A 603 -3.96 -18.30 -40.23
CA ASP A 603 -3.05 -18.53 -39.09
C ASP A 603 -3.12 -19.98 -38.60
N ILE A 604 -4.31 -20.58 -38.70
CA ILE A 604 -4.51 -21.97 -38.34
C ILE A 604 -3.86 -22.87 -39.39
N THR A 605 -4.11 -22.63 -40.69
CA THR A 605 -3.55 -23.47 -41.78
C THR A 605 -2.04 -23.34 -41.94
N SER A 606 -1.42 -22.24 -41.54
CA SER A 606 0.04 -22.07 -41.58
C SER A 606 0.80 -22.93 -40.54
N ASN A 607 0.10 -23.48 -39.57
CA ASN A 607 0.67 -24.35 -38.52
C ASN A 607 0.39 -25.85 -38.77
N PHE A 608 -0.27 -26.18 -39.86
CA PHE A 608 -0.49 -27.55 -40.34
C PHE A 608 0.10 -27.72 -41.76
#